data_bbe63ed01405dbdc6f66dc5293fe9530
#
_entry.id   bbe63ed01405dbdc6f66dc5293fe9530
#
_cell.length_a   1.000
_cell.length_b   1.000
_cell.length_c   1.000
_cell.angle_alpha   90.00
_cell.angle_beta   90.00
_cell.angle_gamma   90.00
#
_symmetry.space_group_name_H-M   'P 1'
#
loop_
_entity.id
_entity.type
_entity.pdbx_description
1 polymer ?
#
loop_
_entity_poly.entity_id
_entity_poly.type
_entity_poly.pdbx_seq_one_letter_code
_entity_poly.pdbx_strand_id
1 'polypeptide(L)'
;MLHAVLSRIDASPAQERAIIGEVEKLQDRVRGAKGGMHDARGDLAAALRGPVLDDAALGAVLGRVDAATGEARSAVIDALRGIHGLLDDKQRAQVADLLDHGGGWWRGGSGPYR
;
A
#
# COMPACT_ATOMS: atom_id res chain seq x y z
N MET A 1 -9.68 7.07 -10.35
CA MET A 1 -8.39 7.68 -10.19
C MET A 1 -7.29 7.03 -11.00
N LEU A 2 -7.13 5.73 -10.89
CA LEU A 2 -6.13 5.02 -11.68
C LEU A 2 -6.33 5.22 -13.19
N HIS A 3 -7.56 5.18 -13.66
CA HIS A 3 -7.85 5.41 -15.07
C HIS A 3 -7.38 6.78 -15.55
N ALA A 4 -7.52 7.80 -14.72
CA ALA A 4 -7.08 9.14 -15.08
C ALA A 4 -5.56 9.20 -15.29
N VAL A 5 -4.81 8.52 -14.42
CA VAL A 5 -3.36 8.44 -14.56
C VAL A 5 -2.98 7.68 -15.81
N LEU A 6 -3.61 6.53 -16.04
CA LEU A 6 -3.30 5.69 -17.19
C LEU A 6 -3.63 6.41 -18.51
N SER A 7 -4.70 7.20 -18.54
CA SER A 7 -5.03 8.00 -19.73
C SER A 7 -4.00 9.07 -19.98
N ARG A 8 -3.46 9.68 -18.94
CA ARG A 8 -2.48 10.76 -19.10
C ARG A 8 -1.15 10.27 -19.65
N ILE A 9 -0.80 9.03 -19.38
CA ILE A 9 0.46 8.48 -19.88
C ILE A 9 0.26 7.67 -21.16
N ASP A 10 -0.94 7.69 -21.72
CA ASP A 10 -1.26 6.95 -22.95
C ASP A 10 -0.93 5.48 -22.86
N ALA A 11 -1.30 4.86 -21.76
CA ALA A 11 -1.06 3.41 -21.57
C ALA A 11 -1.87 2.63 -22.60
N SER A 12 -1.25 1.60 -23.17
CA SER A 12 -1.96 0.71 -24.08
C SER A 12 -2.96 -0.14 -23.30
N PRO A 13 -3.99 -0.70 -23.98
CA PRO A 13 -4.93 -1.58 -23.26
C PRO A 13 -4.25 -2.74 -22.55
N ALA A 14 -3.19 -3.31 -23.14
CA ALA A 14 -2.44 -4.39 -22.50
C ALA A 14 -1.70 -3.90 -21.26
N GLN A 15 -1.06 -2.72 -21.36
CA GLN A 15 -0.40 -2.12 -20.20
C GLN A 15 -1.40 -1.81 -19.10
N GLU A 16 -2.55 -1.27 -19.45
CA GLU A 16 -3.59 -0.92 -18.49
C GLU A 16 -4.05 -2.14 -17.72
N ARG A 17 -4.32 -3.25 -18.41
CA ARG A 17 -4.74 -4.48 -17.75
C ARG A 17 -3.66 -5.02 -16.82
N ALA A 18 -2.40 -4.98 -17.27
CA ALA A 18 -1.29 -5.49 -16.48
C ALA A 18 -1.05 -4.63 -15.23
N ILE A 19 -1.16 -3.32 -15.36
CA ILE A 19 -0.99 -2.40 -14.23
C ILE A 19 -2.13 -2.59 -13.22
N ILE A 20 -3.35 -2.73 -13.70
CA ILE A 20 -4.49 -3.00 -12.81
C ILE A 20 -4.26 -4.30 -12.05
N GLY A 21 -3.72 -5.32 -12.72
CA GLY A 21 -3.38 -6.58 -12.06
C GLY A 21 -2.38 -6.42 -10.94
N GLU A 22 -1.35 -5.57 -11.15
CA GLU A 22 -0.36 -5.30 -10.10
C GLU A 22 -0.99 -4.56 -8.92
N VAL A 23 -1.86 -3.60 -9.20
CA VAL A 23 -2.56 -2.87 -8.15
C VAL A 23 -3.49 -3.79 -7.35
N GLU A 24 -4.17 -4.72 -8.02
CA GLU A 24 -5.02 -5.69 -7.34
C GLU A 24 -4.23 -6.61 -6.43
N LYS A 25 -3.07 -7.09 -6.87
CA LYS A 25 -2.18 -7.89 -6.03
C LYS A 25 -1.73 -7.11 -4.80
N LEU A 26 -1.38 -5.84 -5.01
CA LEU A 26 -0.98 -4.97 -3.91
C LEU A 26 -2.13 -4.81 -2.91
N GLN A 27 -3.33 -4.55 -3.39
CA GLN A 27 -4.49 -4.37 -2.52
C GLN A 27 -4.78 -5.62 -1.69
N ASP A 28 -4.67 -6.80 -2.30
CA ASP A 28 -4.90 -8.05 -1.59
C ASP A 28 -3.87 -8.29 -0.49
N ARG A 29 -2.61 -8.02 -0.79
CA ARG A 29 -1.55 -8.21 0.20
C ARG A 29 -1.66 -7.20 1.35
N VAL A 30 -2.00 -5.94 1.04
CA VAL A 30 -2.18 -4.91 2.07
C VAL A 30 -3.40 -5.23 2.94
N ARG A 31 -4.45 -5.76 2.33
CA ARG A 31 -5.65 -6.17 3.07
C ARG A 31 -5.32 -7.27 4.05
N GLY A 32 -4.51 -8.24 3.63
CA GLY A 32 -4.04 -9.30 4.52
C GLY A 32 -3.23 -8.75 5.68
N ALA A 33 -2.32 -7.81 5.39
CA ALA A 33 -1.50 -7.18 6.42
C ALA A 33 -2.37 -6.40 7.42
N LYS A 34 -3.40 -5.71 6.94
CA LYS A 34 -4.33 -4.98 7.80
C LYS A 34 -5.09 -5.92 8.73
N GLY A 35 -5.46 -7.10 8.24
CA GLY A 35 -6.11 -8.12 9.08
C GLY A 35 -5.23 -8.51 10.24
N GLY A 36 -3.95 -8.74 9.99
CA GLY A 36 -2.99 -9.06 11.04
C GLY A 36 -2.83 -7.93 12.05
N MET A 37 -2.84 -6.68 11.57
CA MET A 37 -2.77 -5.53 12.46
C MET A 37 -4.01 -5.41 13.35
N HIS A 38 -5.17 -5.69 12.78
CA HIS A 38 -6.41 -5.65 13.55
C HIS A 38 -6.39 -6.68 14.68
N ASP A 39 -5.96 -7.90 14.37
CA ASP A 39 -5.86 -8.96 15.37
C ASP A 39 -4.85 -8.61 16.46
N ALA A 40 -3.72 -8.00 16.07
CA ALA A 40 -2.71 -7.57 17.02
C ALA A 40 -3.26 -6.54 18.02
N ARG A 41 -4.11 -5.64 17.56
CA ARG A 41 -4.74 -4.64 18.43
C ARG A 41 -5.61 -5.31 19.50
N GLY A 42 -6.39 -6.31 19.12
CA GLY A 42 -7.22 -7.04 20.05
C GLY A 42 -6.40 -7.75 21.11
N ASP A 43 -5.32 -8.39 20.69
CA ASP A 43 -4.43 -9.09 21.60
C ASP A 43 -3.68 -8.14 22.53
N LEU A 44 -3.30 -6.97 22.03
CA LEU A 44 -2.67 -5.95 22.85
C LEU A 44 -3.65 -5.46 23.92
N ALA A 45 -4.89 -5.21 23.54
CA ALA A 45 -5.92 -4.78 24.48
C ALA A 45 -6.12 -5.84 25.57
N ALA A 46 -6.15 -7.11 25.19
CA ALA A 46 -6.29 -8.21 26.14
C ALA A 46 -5.10 -8.25 27.10
N ALA A 47 -3.89 -8.06 26.58
CA ALA A 47 -2.68 -8.04 27.43
C ALA A 47 -2.72 -6.90 28.45
N LEU A 48 -3.26 -5.76 28.06
CA LEU A 48 -3.35 -4.59 28.93
C LEU A 48 -4.42 -4.74 30.00
N ARG A 49 -5.44 -5.55 29.77
CA ARG A 49 -6.51 -5.74 30.74
C ARG A 49 -6.11 -6.61 31.92
N GLY A 50 -5.07 -7.42 31.75
CA GLY A 50 -4.62 -8.31 32.80
C GLY A 50 -3.99 -7.58 33.98
N PRO A 51 -3.95 -8.17 35.17
CA PRO A 51 -3.33 -7.53 36.33
C PRO A 51 -1.81 -7.39 36.21
N VAL A 52 -1.20 -8.21 35.35
CA VAL A 52 0.25 -8.18 35.13
C VAL A 52 0.47 -8.19 33.61
N LEU A 53 1.34 -7.33 33.15
CA LEU A 53 1.68 -7.30 31.72
C LEU A 53 2.66 -8.45 31.43
N ASP A 54 2.25 -9.35 30.53
CA ASP A 54 3.07 -10.47 30.12
C ASP A 54 4.01 -10.04 28.99
N ASP A 55 5.29 -9.97 29.29
CA ASP A 55 6.31 -9.53 28.31
C ASP A 55 6.37 -10.44 27.10
N ALA A 56 6.18 -11.74 27.28
CA ALA A 56 6.22 -12.68 26.15
C ALA A 56 5.02 -12.45 25.22
N ALA A 57 3.84 -12.25 25.79
CA ALA A 57 2.64 -11.95 25.00
C ALA A 57 2.78 -10.64 24.27
N LEU A 58 3.33 -9.63 24.93
CA LEU A 58 3.57 -8.33 24.31
C LEU A 58 4.56 -8.45 23.15
N GLY A 59 5.64 -9.19 23.35
CA GLY A 59 6.63 -9.42 22.29
C GLY A 59 6.02 -10.11 21.08
N ALA A 60 5.11 -11.06 21.29
CA ALA A 60 4.43 -11.75 20.19
C ALA A 60 3.53 -10.79 19.42
N VAL A 61 2.82 -9.88 20.11
CA VAL A 61 1.99 -8.88 19.45
C VAL A 61 2.84 -7.95 18.61
N LEU A 62 3.94 -7.44 19.16
CA LEU A 62 4.82 -6.53 18.44
C LEU A 62 5.45 -7.22 17.22
N GLY A 63 5.80 -8.50 17.34
CA GLY A 63 6.31 -9.27 16.22
C GLY A 63 5.30 -9.38 15.07
N ARG A 64 4.02 -9.53 15.38
CA ARG A 64 3.00 -9.57 14.34
C ARG A 64 2.82 -8.21 13.67
N VAL A 65 2.93 -7.12 14.43
CA VAL A 65 2.87 -5.77 13.85
C VAL A 65 4.04 -5.55 12.90
N ASP A 66 5.25 -5.96 13.30
CA ASP A 66 6.42 -5.85 12.43
C ASP A 66 6.26 -6.68 11.18
N ALA A 67 5.75 -7.90 11.29
CA ALA A 67 5.53 -8.77 10.14
C ALA A 67 4.50 -8.17 9.18
N ALA A 68 3.40 -7.61 9.70
CA ALA A 68 2.38 -6.98 8.88
C ALA A 68 2.92 -5.75 8.15
N THR A 69 3.73 -4.93 8.84
CA THR A 69 4.36 -3.74 8.25
C THR A 69 5.35 -4.15 7.18
N GLY A 70 6.15 -5.20 7.43
CA GLY A 70 7.10 -5.72 6.47
C GLY A 70 6.43 -6.26 5.22
N GLU A 71 5.31 -6.96 5.38
CA GLU A 71 4.56 -7.47 4.24
C GLU A 71 3.97 -6.33 3.40
N ALA A 72 3.42 -5.30 4.05
CA ALA A 72 2.89 -4.14 3.33
C ALA A 72 3.99 -3.44 2.54
N ARG A 73 5.17 -3.27 3.13
CA ARG A 73 6.31 -2.67 2.45
C ARG A 73 6.75 -3.50 1.25
N SER A 74 6.86 -4.81 1.43
CA SER A 74 7.24 -5.71 0.33
C SER A 74 6.21 -5.66 -0.78
N ALA A 75 4.93 -5.60 -0.45
CA ALA A 75 3.87 -5.53 -1.45
C ALA A 75 3.99 -4.26 -2.29
N VAL A 76 4.27 -3.12 -1.66
CA VAL A 76 4.46 -1.86 -2.39
C VAL A 76 5.68 -1.94 -3.31
N ILE A 77 6.79 -2.46 -2.80
CA ILE A 77 8.01 -2.58 -3.61
C ILE A 77 7.77 -3.48 -4.82
N ASP A 78 7.12 -4.62 -4.62
CA ASP A 78 6.84 -5.55 -5.70
C ASP A 78 5.91 -4.93 -6.76
N ALA A 79 4.89 -4.20 -6.31
CA ALA A 79 3.97 -3.52 -7.22
C ALA A 79 4.72 -2.45 -8.04
N LEU A 80 5.57 -1.67 -7.38
CA LEU A 80 6.34 -0.64 -8.07
C LEU A 80 7.29 -1.24 -9.10
N ARG A 81 7.94 -2.36 -8.77
CA ARG A 81 8.81 -3.05 -9.72
C ARG A 81 8.02 -3.56 -10.92
N GLY A 82 6.87 -4.16 -10.65
CA GLY A 82 6.02 -4.69 -11.72
C GLY A 82 5.53 -3.59 -12.63
N ILE A 83 5.05 -2.49 -12.07
CA ILE A 83 4.53 -1.37 -12.85
C ILE A 83 5.67 -0.69 -13.62
N HIS A 84 6.81 -0.48 -12.97
CA HIS A 84 7.98 0.14 -13.62
C HIS A 84 8.39 -0.66 -14.86
N GLY A 85 8.36 -1.98 -14.77
CA GLY A 85 8.72 -2.83 -15.90
C GLY A 85 7.72 -2.81 -17.04
N LEU A 86 6.49 -2.38 -16.78
CA LEU A 86 5.44 -2.29 -17.80
C LEU A 86 5.46 -0.98 -18.58
N LEU A 87 6.15 0.03 -18.08
CA LEU A 87 6.16 1.36 -18.67
C LEU A 87 7.44 1.60 -19.48
N ASP A 88 7.33 2.39 -20.53
CA ASP A 88 8.51 2.84 -21.28
C ASP A 88 9.10 4.09 -20.60
N ASP A 89 10.25 4.57 -21.11
CA ASP A 89 10.96 5.68 -20.51
C ASP A 89 10.13 6.95 -20.45
N LYS A 90 9.39 7.24 -21.52
CA LYS A 90 8.53 8.40 -21.57
C LYS A 90 7.41 8.33 -20.53
N GLN A 91 6.79 7.16 -20.44
CA GLN A 91 5.72 6.94 -19.46
C GLN A 91 6.22 7.04 -18.03
N ARG A 92 7.42 6.50 -17.76
CA ARG A 92 8.05 6.62 -16.44
C ARG A 92 8.26 8.07 -16.05
N ALA A 93 8.75 8.88 -17.00
CA ALA A 93 8.93 10.30 -16.75
C ALA A 93 7.61 11.00 -16.49
N GLN A 94 6.57 10.64 -17.24
CA GLN A 94 5.25 11.23 -17.05
C GLN A 94 4.65 10.87 -15.67
N VAL A 95 4.82 9.63 -15.26
CA VAL A 95 4.35 9.20 -13.93
C VAL A 95 5.12 9.93 -12.83
N ALA A 96 6.45 10.04 -12.98
CA ALA A 96 7.26 10.77 -12.02
C ALA A 96 6.82 12.23 -11.91
N ASP A 97 6.53 12.87 -13.04
CA ASP A 97 6.03 14.25 -13.05
C ASP A 97 4.68 14.37 -12.34
N LEU A 98 3.81 13.41 -12.57
CA LEU A 98 2.50 13.40 -11.88
C LEU A 98 2.66 13.30 -10.37
N LEU A 99 3.60 12.49 -9.92
CA LEU A 99 3.86 12.34 -8.48
C LEU A 99 4.46 13.62 -7.89
N ASP A 100 5.40 14.26 -8.62
CA ASP A 100 6.03 15.49 -8.15
C ASP A 100 5.07 16.67 -8.10
N HIS A 101 4.29 16.83 -9.15
CA HIS A 101 3.41 17.98 -9.29
C HIS A 101 1.99 17.68 -8.87
N GLY A 102 1.65 16.41 -8.89
CA GLY A 102 0.32 15.96 -8.53
C GLY A 102 0.20 15.48 -7.09
N GLY A 103 1.21 15.74 -6.28
CA GLY A 103 1.17 15.34 -4.86
C GLY A 103 -0.07 15.85 -4.14
N GLY A 104 -0.60 16.97 -4.61
CA GLY A 104 -1.81 17.52 -4.07
C GLY A 104 -3.04 16.67 -4.31
N TRP A 105 -3.08 15.87 -5.35
CA TRP A 105 -4.29 15.10 -5.61
C TRP A 105 -4.39 13.84 -4.74
N TRP A 106 -3.30 13.41 -4.14
CA TRP A 106 -3.37 12.40 -3.10
C TRP A 106 -4.09 12.99 -1.91
N ARG A 107 -3.75 14.23 -1.58
CA ARG A 107 -4.38 14.93 -0.49
C ARG A 107 -5.66 15.57 -0.92
N GLY A 108 -5.77 15.91 -2.21
CA GLY A 108 -6.96 16.51 -2.75
C GLY A 108 -8.17 15.65 -2.56
N GLY A 109 -8.00 14.35 -2.57
CA GLY A 109 -9.10 13.45 -2.29
C GLY A 109 -9.60 13.56 -0.88
N SER A 110 -8.78 14.07 0.04
CA SER A 110 -9.21 14.19 1.41
C SER A 110 -9.58 15.61 1.77
N GLY A 111 -9.21 16.59 0.96
CA GLY A 111 -9.46 17.90 1.41
C GLY A 111 -9.81 18.83 0.35
N PRO A 112 -10.95 18.72 -0.17
CA PRO A 112 -11.26 19.64 -1.15
C PRO A 112 -11.44 20.94 -0.50
N TYR A 113 -11.48 20.87 0.53
CA TYR A 113 -11.60 21.82 1.06
C TYR A 113 -10.51 22.35 1.40
N ARG A 114 -10.07 22.36 1.23
CA ARG A 114 -9.13 22.86 1.60
C ARG A 114 -9.17 23.98 1.42
#